data_723b7fbc15f0b2b82c5267a473eb37f0
#
_entry.id   723b7fbc15f0b2b82c5267a473eb37f0
#
_cell.length_a   1.000
_cell.length_b   1.000
_cell.length_c   1.000
_cell.angle_alpha   90.00
_cell.angle_beta   90.00
_cell.angle_gamma   90.00
#
_symmetry.space_group_name_H-M   'P 1'
#
loop_
_entity.id
_entity.type
_entity.pdbx_description
1 polymer ?
#
loop_
_entity_poly.entity_id
_entity_poly.type
_entity_poly.pdbx_seq_one_letter_code
_entity_poly.pdbx_strand_id
1 'polypeptide(L)'
;MLSVSKAALMGCVSLIALSACQTTQDSAMPGTSKAVNVTYEYKRDRVKEQLDNIPDWFKKQENDTGNILSAGTSVTPDMQFSIDAAVLNAKVVLADRINSRLRSQAKQFKAKVGSGDLDASVMSEFERAVKNIIADTDVSGYNVRELEIIPHGTQYRAFVLLEYSDAEARKILTNRLRKDRMLFDKIRATKAWRELDENADKQKQEDTDRIKRELSTLDSKPSQGT
;
A
#
# COMPACT_ATOMS: atom_id res chain seq x y z
N MET A 1 13.90 60.86 46.04
CA MET A 1 14.38 62.16 45.55
C MET A 1 13.90 62.29 44.14
N LEU A 2 12.82 63.00 43.94
CA LEU A 2 12.71 64.29 43.28
C LEU A 2 13.19 64.25 41.81
N SER A 3 12.43 64.57 40.79
CA SER A 3 11.62 65.77 40.63
C SER A 3 10.69 65.65 39.41
N VAL A 4 9.51 66.13 39.60
CA VAL A 4 8.47 66.55 38.69
C VAL A 4 8.95 67.67 37.72
N SER A 5 8.51 67.61 36.44
CA SER A 5 8.23 68.87 35.73
C SER A 5 7.09 68.71 34.73
N LYS A 6 6.08 69.55 34.97
CA LYS A 6 4.94 69.84 34.12
C LYS A 6 5.32 70.96 33.10
N ALA A 7 4.77 70.91 31.89
CA ALA A 7 4.24 72.08 31.12
C ALA A 7 3.71 71.51 29.79
N ALA A 8 2.47 71.62 29.51
CA ALA A 8 1.58 72.69 29.11
C ALA A 8 1.30 72.71 27.60
N LEU A 9 0.05 72.40 27.30
CA LEU A 9 -0.88 72.98 26.33
C LEU A 9 -0.35 73.57 25.04
N MET A 10 -0.83 73.07 23.89
CA MET A 10 -1.57 73.90 22.96
C MET A 10 -2.27 73.06 21.90
N GLY A 11 -3.55 73.33 21.69
CA GLY A 11 -4.44 72.61 20.80
C GLY A 11 -4.24 72.99 19.33
N CYS A 12 -4.52 72.04 18.50
CA CYS A 12 -4.87 72.25 17.10
C CYS A 12 -6.10 71.43 16.76
N VAL A 13 -7.16 72.11 16.60
CA VAL A 13 -8.42 71.58 16.02
C VAL A 13 -8.14 71.39 14.53
N SER A 14 -8.00 70.19 14.09
CA SER A 14 -7.98 69.86 12.66
C SER A 14 -9.27 69.18 12.27
N LEU A 15 -10.00 69.87 11.38
CA LEU A 15 -11.18 69.36 10.70
C LEU A 15 -10.90 68.03 10.03
N ILE A 16 -11.58 67.01 10.48
CA ILE A 16 -11.61 65.74 9.77
C ILE A 16 -12.66 65.87 8.67
N ALA A 17 -12.21 66.03 7.44
CA ALA A 17 -13.04 65.85 6.26
C ALA A 17 -13.43 64.38 6.16
N LEU A 18 -14.72 64.06 6.26
CA LEU A 18 -15.27 62.74 5.92
C LEU A 18 -15.05 62.51 4.41
N SER A 19 -14.03 61.80 4.06
CA SER A 19 -13.92 61.19 2.73
C SER A 19 -14.94 60.06 2.68
N ALA A 20 -16.00 60.24 1.96
CA ALA A 20 -16.93 59.21 1.57
C ALA A 20 -16.12 58.14 0.78
N CYS A 21 -15.94 56.95 1.35
CA CYS A 21 -15.53 55.78 0.59
C CYS A 21 -16.61 55.52 -0.46
N GLN A 22 -16.34 55.92 -1.67
CA GLN A 22 -17.03 55.40 -2.83
C GLN A 22 -16.65 53.91 -2.91
N THR A 23 -17.61 53.04 -2.60
CA THR A 23 -17.59 51.65 -3.01
C THR A 23 -17.44 51.60 -4.53
N THR A 24 -16.23 51.44 -5.01
CA THR A 24 -16.03 51.00 -6.39
C THR A 24 -16.73 49.66 -6.51
N GLN A 25 -17.88 49.65 -7.17
CA GLN A 25 -18.48 48.43 -7.72
C GLN A 25 -17.38 47.80 -8.56
N ASP A 26 -16.90 46.66 -8.05
CA ASP A 26 -16.02 45.78 -8.77
C ASP A 26 -16.79 45.33 -10.03
N SER A 27 -16.51 46.03 -11.13
CA SER A 27 -16.95 45.57 -12.45
C SER A 27 -16.21 44.28 -12.73
N ALA A 28 -16.80 43.16 -12.31
CA ALA A 28 -16.34 41.86 -12.68
C ALA A 28 -16.12 41.83 -14.19
N MET A 29 -14.86 41.74 -14.60
CA MET A 29 -14.50 41.60 -16.01
C MET A 29 -15.23 40.37 -16.58
N PRO A 30 -16.06 40.50 -17.63
CA PRO A 30 -16.89 39.39 -18.13
C PRO A 30 -16.06 38.24 -18.76
N GLY A 31 -14.71 38.29 -18.72
CA GLY A 31 -13.83 37.30 -19.25
C GLY A 31 -13.36 36.25 -18.27
N THR A 32 -13.33 36.53 -16.94
CA THR A 32 -12.66 35.66 -15.96
C THR A 32 -13.46 34.39 -15.64
N SER A 33 -14.78 34.48 -15.57
CA SER A 33 -15.63 33.31 -15.30
C SER A 33 -15.61 32.27 -16.44
N LYS A 34 -15.55 32.73 -17.69
CA LYS A 34 -15.53 31.86 -18.84
C LYS A 34 -14.18 31.13 -18.97
N ALA A 35 -13.07 31.84 -18.72
CA ALA A 35 -11.73 31.22 -18.73
C ALA A 35 -11.56 30.20 -17.60
N VAL A 36 -12.09 30.47 -16.39
CA VAL A 36 -12.05 29.52 -15.27
C VAL A 36 -12.87 28.27 -15.57
N ASN A 37 -14.06 28.41 -16.16
CA ASN A 37 -14.91 27.28 -16.54
C ASN A 37 -14.25 26.40 -17.61
N VAL A 38 -13.65 26.99 -18.64
CA VAL A 38 -12.92 26.24 -19.68
C VAL A 38 -11.76 25.47 -19.10
N THR A 39 -11.00 26.06 -18.16
CA THR A 39 -9.89 25.37 -17.48
C THR A 39 -10.39 24.22 -16.61
N TYR A 40 -11.51 24.40 -15.92
CA TYR A 40 -12.12 23.35 -15.10
C TYR A 40 -12.62 22.18 -15.94
N GLU A 41 -13.36 22.47 -17.00
CA GLU A 41 -13.86 21.45 -17.95
C GLU A 41 -12.71 20.68 -18.59
N TYR A 42 -11.67 21.36 -19.07
CA TYR A 42 -10.49 20.71 -19.62
C TYR A 42 -9.83 19.76 -18.60
N LYS A 43 -9.64 20.20 -17.35
CA LYS A 43 -9.06 19.35 -16.29
C LYS A 43 -9.95 18.15 -15.99
N ARG A 44 -11.25 18.36 -15.91
CA ARG A 44 -12.23 17.28 -15.68
C ARG A 44 -12.18 16.23 -16.80
N ASP A 45 -12.16 16.67 -18.06
CA ASP A 45 -12.15 15.78 -19.21
C ASP A 45 -10.82 15.01 -19.29
N ARG A 46 -9.70 15.65 -18.96
CA ARG A 46 -8.41 14.98 -18.81
C ARG A 46 -8.41 13.89 -17.71
N VAL A 47 -9.03 14.18 -16.57
CA VAL A 47 -9.18 13.16 -15.50
C VAL A 47 -10.05 12.00 -15.96
N LYS A 48 -11.15 12.28 -16.67
CA LYS A 48 -12.02 11.25 -17.22
C LYS A 48 -11.29 10.36 -18.23
N GLU A 49 -10.59 10.95 -19.18
CA GLU A 49 -9.75 10.24 -20.13
C GLU A 49 -8.72 9.33 -19.44
N GLN A 50 -8.09 9.85 -18.38
CA GLN A 50 -7.14 9.04 -17.59
C GLN A 50 -7.80 7.87 -16.88
N LEU A 51 -9.02 8.02 -16.39
CA LEU A 51 -9.78 6.94 -15.76
C LEU A 51 -10.21 5.87 -16.77
N ASP A 52 -10.57 6.28 -17.98
CA ASP A 52 -10.98 5.38 -19.05
C ASP A 52 -9.81 4.51 -19.53
N ASN A 53 -8.58 5.06 -19.49
CA ASN A 53 -7.36 4.37 -19.89
C ASN A 53 -6.73 3.50 -18.78
N ILE A 54 -7.33 3.41 -17.57
CA ILE A 54 -6.82 2.51 -16.54
C ILE A 54 -7.19 1.07 -16.93
N PRO A 55 -6.23 0.12 -16.92
CA PRO A 55 -6.51 -1.29 -17.17
C PRO A 55 -7.60 -1.85 -16.26
N ASP A 56 -8.47 -2.70 -16.78
CA ASP A 56 -9.57 -3.25 -16.01
C ASP A 56 -9.09 -4.13 -14.85
N TRP A 57 -8.02 -4.89 -15.05
CA TRP A 57 -7.38 -5.69 -14.01
C TRP A 57 -6.81 -4.84 -12.87
N PHE A 58 -6.42 -3.57 -13.16
CA PHE A 58 -5.95 -2.65 -12.12
C PHE A 58 -7.10 -2.08 -11.28
N LYS A 59 -8.24 -1.79 -11.93
CA LYS A 59 -9.47 -1.35 -11.26
C LYS A 59 -10.05 -2.47 -10.40
N LYS A 60 -10.00 -3.72 -10.90
CA LYS A 60 -10.59 -4.89 -10.26
C LYS A 60 -9.57 -6.03 -10.23
N GLN A 61 -8.87 -6.15 -9.10
CA GLN A 61 -7.89 -7.20 -8.88
C GLN A 61 -8.62 -8.50 -8.56
N GLU A 62 -8.89 -9.33 -9.58
CA GLU A 62 -9.48 -10.64 -9.37
C GLU A 62 -8.43 -11.60 -8.83
N ASN A 63 -8.72 -12.19 -7.69
CA ASN A 63 -7.86 -13.15 -7.03
C ASN A 63 -8.45 -14.56 -7.16
N ASP A 64 -8.27 -15.17 -8.32
CA ASP A 64 -8.68 -16.52 -8.67
C ASP A 64 -7.69 -17.59 -8.13
N THR A 65 -6.46 -17.18 -7.84
CA THR A 65 -5.41 -18.10 -7.37
C THR A 65 -5.34 -18.23 -5.85
N GLY A 66 -5.97 -17.32 -5.10
CA GLY A 66 -5.83 -17.24 -3.65
C GLY A 66 -4.48 -16.69 -3.17
N ASN A 67 -3.58 -16.32 -4.11
CA ASN A 67 -2.29 -15.73 -3.81
C ASN A 67 -2.41 -14.27 -3.34
N ILE A 68 -1.34 -13.72 -2.84
CA ILE A 68 -1.28 -12.31 -2.42
C ILE A 68 -0.97 -11.46 -3.66
N LEU A 69 -1.95 -10.68 -4.10
CA LEU A 69 -1.78 -9.73 -5.21
C LEU A 69 -1.42 -8.35 -4.66
N SER A 70 -0.68 -7.56 -5.43
CA SER A 70 -0.45 -6.15 -5.13
C SER A 70 -0.25 -5.36 -6.41
N ALA A 71 -0.93 -4.23 -6.55
CA ALA A 71 -0.81 -3.36 -7.71
C ALA A 71 -0.01 -2.10 -7.37
N GLY A 72 0.73 -1.61 -8.36
CA GLY A 72 1.46 -0.35 -8.29
C GLY A 72 1.36 0.40 -9.61
N THR A 73 1.48 1.70 -9.55
CA THR A 73 1.54 2.57 -10.74
C THR A 73 2.54 3.69 -10.51
N SER A 74 3.09 4.19 -11.60
CA SER A 74 4.00 5.34 -11.59
C SER A 74 3.88 6.11 -12.90
N VAL A 75 4.23 7.40 -12.87
CA VAL A 75 4.27 8.27 -14.04
C VAL A 75 5.62 8.97 -14.06
N THR A 76 6.40 8.77 -15.13
CA THR A 76 7.70 9.42 -15.30
C THR A 76 7.99 9.72 -16.80
N PRO A 77 8.92 10.64 -17.11
CA PRO A 77 9.33 10.90 -18.48
C PRO A 77 10.09 9.74 -19.15
N ASP A 78 10.68 8.84 -18.34
CA ASP A 78 11.40 7.66 -18.80
C ASP A 78 10.55 6.41 -18.62
N MET A 79 10.45 5.58 -19.65
CA MET A 79 9.61 4.39 -19.65
C MET A 79 10.12 3.33 -18.64
N GLN A 80 11.42 3.05 -18.64
CA GLN A 80 12.00 2.04 -17.76
C GLN A 80 11.86 2.47 -16.31
N PHE A 81 12.13 3.74 -16.02
CA PHE A 81 11.98 4.29 -14.67
C PHE A 81 10.51 4.26 -14.21
N SER A 82 9.54 4.46 -15.13
CA SER A 82 8.11 4.27 -14.80
C SER A 82 7.82 2.84 -14.36
N ILE A 83 8.36 1.85 -15.06
CA ILE A 83 8.17 0.44 -14.71
C ILE A 83 8.78 0.15 -13.34
N ASP A 84 10.04 0.53 -13.14
CA ASP A 84 10.78 0.26 -11.90
C ASP A 84 10.10 0.91 -10.69
N ALA A 85 9.64 2.14 -10.82
CA ALA A 85 8.92 2.85 -9.77
C ALA A 85 7.53 2.23 -9.50
N ALA A 86 6.81 1.77 -10.54
CA ALA A 86 5.54 1.06 -10.37
C ALA A 86 5.74 -0.28 -9.63
N VAL A 87 6.79 -1.05 -9.98
CA VAL A 87 7.18 -2.28 -9.30
C VAL A 87 7.52 -1.98 -7.84
N LEU A 88 8.29 -0.94 -7.56
CA LEU A 88 8.64 -0.55 -6.19
C LEU A 88 7.39 -0.21 -5.37
N ASN A 89 6.47 0.56 -5.93
CA ASN A 89 5.20 0.88 -5.27
C ASN A 89 4.37 -0.38 -4.97
N ALA A 90 4.30 -1.31 -5.93
CA ALA A 90 3.63 -2.58 -5.72
C ALA A 90 4.31 -3.43 -4.64
N LYS A 91 5.66 -3.46 -4.57
CA LYS A 91 6.41 -4.17 -3.52
C LYS A 91 6.12 -3.65 -2.11
N VAL A 92 5.96 -2.35 -1.94
CA VAL A 92 5.59 -1.76 -0.64
C VAL A 92 4.24 -2.29 -0.17
N VAL A 93 3.24 -2.30 -1.05
CA VAL A 93 1.91 -2.86 -0.76
C VAL A 93 1.98 -4.35 -0.50
N LEU A 94 2.79 -5.09 -1.26
CA LEU A 94 3.00 -6.53 -1.09
C LEU A 94 3.59 -6.85 0.28
N ALA A 95 4.62 -6.11 0.69
CA ALA A 95 5.26 -6.27 2.01
C ALA A 95 4.25 -6.06 3.15
N ASP A 96 3.38 -5.04 3.06
CA ASP A 96 2.35 -4.82 4.07
C ASP A 96 1.32 -5.96 4.12
N ARG A 97 0.89 -6.48 2.97
CA ARG A 97 -0.02 -7.63 2.91
C ARG A 97 0.59 -8.89 3.50
N ILE A 98 1.86 -9.19 3.20
CA ILE A 98 2.60 -10.30 3.81
C ILE A 98 2.72 -10.08 5.33
N ASN A 99 3.10 -8.90 5.78
CA ASN A 99 3.21 -8.58 7.20
C ASN A 99 1.88 -8.73 7.94
N SER A 100 0.77 -8.37 7.30
CA SER A 100 -0.57 -8.59 7.84
C SER A 100 -0.89 -10.08 8.00
N ARG A 101 -0.44 -10.92 7.06
CA ARG A 101 -0.56 -12.37 7.15
C ARG A 101 0.25 -12.92 8.32
N LEU A 102 1.51 -12.51 8.48
CA LEU A 102 2.38 -12.93 9.60
C LEU A 102 1.79 -12.54 10.97
N ARG A 103 1.27 -11.31 11.09
CA ARG A 103 0.57 -10.85 12.31
C ARG A 103 -0.65 -11.70 12.62
N SER A 104 -1.43 -12.07 11.60
CA SER A 104 -2.61 -12.94 11.76
C SER A 104 -2.22 -14.32 12.27
N GLN A 105 -1.20 -14.95 11.69
CA GLN A 105 -0.68 -16.24 12.13
C GLN A 105 -0.15 -16.19 13.58
N ALA A 106 0.60 -15.16 13.92
CA ALA A 106 1.11 -14.99 15.29
C ALA A 106 -0.03 -14.81 16.31
N LYS A 107 -1.09 -14.06 15.95
CA LYS A 107 -2.29 -13.93 16.80
C LYS A 107 -3.01 -15.27 16.97
N GLN A 108 -3.16 -16.05 15.91
CA GLN A 108 -3.78 -17.39 15.97
C GLN A 108 -2.98 -18.33 16.86
N PHE A 109 -1.65 -18.34 16.73
CA PHE A 109 -0.77 -19.11 17.61
C PHE A 109 -1.00 -18.74 19.08
N LYS A 110 -0.94 -17.45 19.42
CA LYS A 110 -1.18 -16.96 20.79
C LYS A 110 -2.54 -17.35 21.34
N ALA A 111 -3.59 -17.27 20.51
CA ALA A 111 -4.94 -17.63 20.93
C ALA A 111 -5.12 -19.15 21.18
N LYS A 112 -4.28 -19.98 20.56
CA LYS A 112 -4.31 -21.45 20.68
C LYS A 112 -3.38 -22.00 21.74
N VAL A 113 -2.43 -21.20 22.22
CA VAL A 113 -1.58 -21.58 23.38
C VAL A 113 -2.44 -21.59 24.62
N GLY A 114 -2.59 -22.77 25.24
CA GLY A 114 -3.33 -22.91 26.50
C GLY A 114 -2.62 -22.20 27.68
N SER A 115 -3.38 -21.80 28.66
CA SER A 115 -2.82 -21.28 29.91
C SER A 115 -2.03 -22.41 30.61
N GLY A 116 -0.71 -22.29 30.60
CA GLY A 116 0.19 -23.30 31.15
C GLY A 116 1.03 -24.05 30.12
N ASP A 117 0.72 -23.94 28.83
CA ASP A 117 1.54 -24.57 27.76
C ASP A 117 2.91 -23.87 27.59
N LEU A 118 2.96 -22.56 27.83
CA LEU A 118 4.16 -21.74 27.75
C LEU A 118 4.22 -20.72 28.87
N ASP A 119 5.44 -20.52 29.40
CA ASP A 119 5.70 -19.47 30.37
C ASP A 119 5.60 -18.07 29.74
N ALA A 120 5.30 -17.05 30.56
CA ALA A 120 5.22 -15.66 30.12
C ALA A 120 6.52 -15.16 29.47
N SER A 121 7.67 -15.66 29.91
CA SER A 121 8.98 -15.34 29.32
C SER A 121 9.12 -15.87 27.90
N VAL A 122 8.70 -17.12 27.65
CA VAL A 122 8.71 -17.73 26.31
C VAL A 122 7.73 -17.00 25.37
N MET A 123 6.58 -16.61 25.88
CA MET A 123 5.62 -15.82 25.09
C MET A 123 6.20 -14.45 24.70
N SER A 124 6.93 -13.80 25.61
CA SER A 124 7.61 -12.53 25.33
C SER A 124 8.74 -12.70 24.29
N GLU A 125 9.50 -13.80 24.35
CA GLU A 125 10.51 -14.16 23.34
C GLU A 125 9.85 -14.36 21.95
N PHE A 126 8.76 -15.11 21.91
CA PHE A 126 7.98 -15.32 20.69
C PHE A 126 7.50 -14.00 20.08
N GLU A 127 6.91 -13.11 20.88
CA GLU A 127 6.46 -11.80 20.40
C GLU A 127 7.60 -10.95 19.85
N ARG A 128 8.77 -10.98 20.48
CA ARG A 128 9.96 -10.28 20.01
C ARG A 128 10.45 -10.87 18.68
N ALA A 129 10.52 -12.20 18.58
CA ALA A 129 10.89 -12.89 17.36
C ALA A 129 9.94 -12.52 16.20
N VAL A 130 8.62 -12.54 16.44
CA VAL A 130 7.62 -12.13 15.44
C VAL A 130 7.80 -10.68 14.99
N LYS A 131 8.05 -9.76 15.91
CA LYS A 131 8.31 -8.35 15.57
C LYS A 131 9.54 -8.20 14.67
N ASN A 132 10.61 -8.92 14.98
CA ASN A 132 11.83 -8.92 14.18
C ASN A 132 11.61 -9.53 12.79
N ILE A 133 10.87 -10.64 12.69
CA ILE A 133 10.51 -11.28 11.42
C ILE A 133 9.71 -10.32 10.54
N ILE A 134 8.74 -9.59 11.10
CA ILE A 134 7.92 -8.60 10.39
C ILE A 134 8.77 -7.41 9.93
N ALA A 135 9.71 -6.94 10.75
CA ALA A 135 10.60 -5.84 10.39
C ALA A 135 11.59 -6.19 9.26
N ASP A 136 11.98 -7.48 9.18
CA ASP A 136 12.92 -8.02 8.18
C ASP A 136 12.20 -8.89 7.14
N THR A 137 10.99 -8.51 6.74
CA THR A 137 10.24 -9.26 5.73
C THR A 137 10.83 -9.04 4.35
N ASP A 138 11.36 -10.11 3.78
CA ASP A 138 11.79 -10.15 2.40
C ASP A 138 10.61 -10.49 1.48
N VAL A 139 10.42 -9.68 0.45
CA VAL A 139 9.40 -9.87 -0.58
C VAL A 139 9.99 -10.46 -1.86
N SER A 140 11.23 -10.95 -1.85
CA SER A 140 11.81 -11.67 -2.97
C SER A 140 10.97 -12.92 -3.30
N GLY A 141 10.93 -13.31 -4.57
CA GLY A 141 10.11 -14.45 -5.01
C GLY A 141 8.69 -14.06 -5.45
N TYR A 142 8.39 -12.76 -5.62
CA TYR A 142 7.19 -12.32 -6.33
C TYR A 142 7.32 -12.58 -7.84
N ASN A 143 6.18 -12.73 -8.50
CA ASN A 143 6.08 -12.73 -9.96
C ASN A 143 5.36 -11.46 -10.43
N VAL A 144 5.73 -10.97 -11.62
CA VAL A 144 4.95 -9.95 -12.33
C VAL A 144 3.85 -10.68 -13.08
N ARG A 145 2.60 -10.48 -12.66
CA ARG A 145 1.43 -11.08 -13.29
C ARG A 145 0.95 -10.26 -14.47
N GLU A 146 0.87 -8.94 -14.29
CA GLU A 146 0.46 -8.00 -15.32
C GLU A 146 1.39 -6.78 -15.34
N LEU A 147 1.66 -6.29 -16.54
CA LEU A 147 2.39 -5.05 -16.80
C LEU A 147 1.76 -4.36 -18.00
N GLU A 148 1.35 -3.12 -17.83
CA GLU A 148 0.83 -2.30 -18.91
C GLU A 148 1.40 -0.89 -18.84
N ILE A 149 1.75 -0.33 -20.00
CA ILE A 149 2.31 1.01 -20.13
C ILE A 149 1.44 1.80 -21.09
N ILE A 150 0.98 2.95 -20.61
CA ILE A 150 0.16 3.86 -21.43
C ILE A 150 0.78 5.26 -21.51
N PRO A 151 0.51 6.02 -22.55
CA PRO A 151 0.91 7.42 -22.63
C PRO A 151 0.15 8.25 -21.58
N HIS A 152 0.86 9.21 -20.95
CA HIS A 152 0.31 10.14 -20.00
C HIS A 152 0.81 11.56 -20.30
N GLY A 153 0.20 12.22 -21.29
CA GLY A 153 0.72 13.45 -21.86
C GLY A 153 2.05 13.20 -22.57
N THR A 154 3.13 13.80 -22.09
CA THR A 154 4.50 13.61 -22.59
C THR A 154 5.31 12.61 -21.75
N GLN A 155 4.63 11.85 -20.88
CA GLN A 155 5.24 10.91 -19.94
C GLN A 155 4.67 9.51 -20.16
N TYR A 156 5.29 8.51 -19.54
CA TYR A 156 4.83 7.14 -19.50
C TYR A 156 4.17 6.84 -18.16
N ARG A 157 3.00 6.22 -18.20
CA ARG A 157 2.37 5.64 -17.02
C ARG A 157 2.48 4.14 -17.08
N ALA A 158 3.12 3.54 -16.08
CA ALA A 158 3.19 2.10 -15.93
C ALA A 158 2.19 1.63 -14.85
N PHE A 159 1.53 0.51 -15.12
CA PHE A 159 0.72 -0.26 -14.19
C PHE A 159 1.33 -1.64 -14.04
N VAL A 160 1.47 -2.11 -12.83
CA VAL A 160 2.06 -3.43 -12.52
C VAL A 160 1.16 -4.15 -11.52
N LEU A 161 0.94 -5.43 -11.73
CA LEU A 161 0.35 -6.35 -10.76
C LEU A 161 1.40 -7.39 -10.38
N LEU A 162 1.75 -7.42 -9.11
CA LEU A 162 2.62 -8.44 -8.54
C LEU A 162 1.78 -9.51 -7.86
N GLU A 163 2.26 -10.73 -7.95
CA GLU A 163 1.69 -11.90 -7.29
C GLU A 163 2.75 -12.58 -6.41
N TYR A 164 2.35 -12.97 -5.22
CA TYR A 164 3.18 -13.71 -4.28
C TYR A 164 2.39 -14.92 -3.73
N SER A 165 3.03 -16.07 -3.67
CA SER A 165 2.38 -17.29 -3.16
C SER A 165 1.94 -17.14 -1.70
N ASP A 166 0.65 -17.35 -1.41
CA ASP A 166 0.14 -17.35 -0.03
C ASP A 166 0.76 -18.51 0.79
N ALA A 167 1.03 -19.64 0.14
CA ALA A 167 1.73 -20.77 0.78
C ALA A 167 3.15 -20.39 1.23
N GLU A 168 3.91 -19.69 0.39
CA GLU A 168 5.24 -19.20 0.78
C GLU A 168 5.15 -18.13 1.88
N ALA A 169 4.19 -17.21 1.82
CA ALA A 169 3.96 -16.23 2.86
C ALA A 169 3.66 -16.89 4.22
N ARG A 170 2.86 -17.96 4.24
CA ARG A 170 2.55 -18.71 5.46
C ARG A 170 3.78 -19.41 6.06
N LYS A 171 4.73 -19.82 5.24
CA LYS A 171 5.96 -20.48 5.69
C LYS A 171 7.02 -19.54 6.23
N ILE A 172 6.94 -18.24 5.93
CA ILE A 172 7.91 -17.26 6.43
C ILE A 172 8.03 -17.36 7.95
N LEU A 173 6.89 -17.30 8.66
CA LEU A 173 6.87 -17.32 10.13
C LEU A 173 7.46 -18.64 10.68
N THR A 174 6.97 -19.79 10.22
CA THR A 174 7.40 -21.09 10.71
C THR A 174 8.88 -21.35 10.41
N ASN A 175 9.34 -21.02 9.19
CA ASN A 175 10.74 -21.20 8.79
C ASN A 175 11.69 -20.29 9.58
N ARG A 176 11.30 -19.05 9.84
CA ARG A 176 12.11 -18.10 10.62
C ARG A 176 12.16 -18.50 12.10
N LEU A 177 11.03 -18.93 12.69
CA LEU A 177 10.99 -19.43 14.07
C LEU A 177 11.82 -20.71 14.25
N ARG A 178 11.83 -21.62 13.26
CA ARG A 178 12.70 -22.83 13.30
C ARG A 178 14.19 -22.50 13.32
N LYS A 179 14.61 -21.35 12.78
CA LYS A 179 16.02 -20.91 12.82
C LYS A 179 16.46 -20.48 14.21
N ASP A 180 15.54 -20.00 15.03
CA ASP A 180 15.78 -19.70 16.44
C ASP A 180 15.63 -20.98 17.27
N ARG A 181 16.72 -21.74 17.38
CA ARG A 181 16.71 -23.07 18.03
C ARG A 181 16.21 -23.02 19.48
N MET A 182 16.62 -22.00 20.23
CA MET A 182 16.24 -21.91 21.65
C MET A 182 14.75 -21.69 21.82
N LEU A 183 14.18 -20.76 21.04
CA LEU A 183 12.75 -20.50 21.06
C LEU A 183 11.97 -21.68 20.45
N PHE A 184 12.46 -22.25 19.35
CA PHE A 184 11.82 -23.37 18.67
C PHE A 184 11.67 -24.60 19.58
N ASP A 185 12.72 -24.96 20.34
CA ASP A 185 12.67 -26.10 21.27
C ASP A 185 11.60 -25.92 22.36
N LYS A 186 11.32 -24.68 22.76
CA LYS A 186 10.29 -24.37 23.75
C LYS A 186 8.87 -24.44 23.18
N ILE A 187 8.66 -24.04 21.92
CA ILE A 187 7.33 -23.94 21.31
C ILE A 187 6.89 -25.17 20.51
N ARG A 188 7.84 -25.97 19.97
CA ARG A 188 7.56 -27.10 19.05
C ARG A 188 6.67 -28.19 19.65
N ALA A 189 6.69 -28.38 20.96
CA ALA A 189 5.88 -29.40 21.65
C ALA A 189 4.42 -29.00 21.80
N THR A 190 4.09 -27.71 21.63
CA THR A 190 2.74 -27.20 21.83
C THR A 190 1.81 -27.64 20.71
N LYS A 191 0.52 -27.84 21.03
CA LYS A 191 -0.52 -28.10 20.05
C LYS A 191 -0.67 -26.95 19.06
N ALA A 192 -0.55 -25.72 19.56
CA ALA A 192 -0.63 -24.49 18.76
C ALA A 192 0.46 -24.45 17.64
N TRP A 193 1.68 -24.91 17.93
CA TRP A 193 2.74 -25.00 16.92
C TRP A 193 2.42 -26.04 15.85
N ARG A 194 2.00 -27.23 16.24
CA ARG A 194 1.66 -28.30 15.29
C ARG A 194 0.58 -27.84 14.32
N GLU A 195 -0.47 -27.21 14.81
CA GLU A 195 -1.54 -26.68 13.96
C GLU A 195 -1.07 -25.53 13.05
N LEU A 196 -0.17 -24.67 13.52
CA LEU A 196 0.42 -23.60 12.71
C LEU A 196 1.23 -24.17 11.55
N ASP A 197 2.04 -25.17 11.83
CA ASP A 197 2.92 -25.84 10.88
C ASP A 197 2.14 -26.65 9.85
N GLU A 198 1.18 -27.47 10.28
CA GLU A 198 0.27 -28.21 9.40
C GLU A 198 -0.52 -27.29 8.44
N ASN A 199 -1.02 -26.17 8.93
CA ASN A 199 -1.74 -25.21 8.10
C ASN A 199 -0.84 -24.59 7.02
N ALA A 200 0.44 -24.37 7.32
CA ALA A 200 1.42 -23.89 6.35
C ALA A 200 1.73 -24.95 5.27
N ASP A 201 1.78 -26.23 5.65
CA ASP A 201 2.05 -27.32 4.71
C ASP A 201 0.84 -27.72 3.85
N LYS A 202 -0.36 -27.78 4.42
CA LYS A 202 -1.61 -28.08 3.68
C LYS A 202 -1.81 -27.11 2.53
N GLN A 203 -1.64 -25.80 2.80
CA GLN A 203 -1.80 -24.80 1.76
C GLN A 203 -0.81 -24.98 0.60
N LYS A 204 0.44 -25.37 0.90
CA LYS A 204 1.43 -25.68 -0.15
C LYS A 204 1.00 -26.84 -1.03
N GLN A 205 0.43 -27.88 -0.42
CA GLN A 205 -0.09 -29.04 -1.14
C GLN A 205 -1.21 -28.64 -2.08
N GLU A 206 -2.19 -27.89 -1.57
CA GLU A 206 -3.33 -27.39 -2.34
C GLU A 206 -2.90 -26.52 -3.52
N ASP A 207 -1.92 -25.63 -3.33
CA ASP A 207 -1.37 -24.78 -4.40
C ASP A 207 -0.63 -25.63 -5.44
N THR A 208 0.15 -26.63 -5.01
CA THR A 208 0.83 -27.54 -5.92
C THR A 208 -0.15 -28.36 -6.76
N ASP A 209 -1.23 -28.85 -6.14
CA ASP A 209 -2.26 -29.64 -6.82
C ASP A 209 -3.11 -28.79 -7.77
N ARG A 210 -3.30 -27.49 -7.44
CA ARG A 210 -3.94 -26.54 -8.35
C ARG A 210 -3.09 -26.30 -9.59
N ILE A 211 -1.79 -25.97 -9.42
CA ILE A 211 -0.85 -25.75 -10.52
C ILE A 211 -0.79 -26.97 -11.44
N LYS A 212 -0.74 -28.18 -10.88
CA LYS A 212 -0.74 -29.42 -11.68
C LYS A 212 -2.03 -29.55 -12.51
N ARG A 213 -3.19 -29.23 -11.94
CA ARG A 213 -4.47 -29.24 -12.65
C ARG A 213 -4.49 -28.24 -13.79
N GLU A 214 -4.01 -27.01 -13.56
CA GLU A 214 -3.94 -25.96 -14.58
C GLU A 214 -3.01 -26.38 -15.73
N LEU A 215 -1.83 -26.93 -15.44
CA LEU A 215 -0.92 -27.46 -16.46
C LEU A 215 -1.55 -28.58 -17.29
N SER A 216 -2.26 -29.50 -16.64
CA SER A 216 -2.92 -30.61 -17.35
C SER A 216 -4.04 -30.15 -18.27
N THR A 217 -4.70 -29.03 -17.96
CA THR A 217 -5.74 -28.45 -18.82
C THR A 217 -5.13 -27.70 -20.04
N LEU A 218 -3.93 -27.14 -19.91
CA LEU A 218 -3.21 -26.50 -21.00
C LEU A 218 -2.71 -27.55 -22.02
N ASP A 219 -2.17 -28.68 -21.54
CA ASP A 219 -1.69 -29.75 -22.40
C ASP A 219 -2.84 -30.46 -23.16
N SER A 220 -4.05 -30.43 -22.61
CA SER A 220 -5.22 -31.06 -23.24
C SER A 220 -5.94 -30.18 -24.28
N LYS A 221 -5.52 -28.91 -24.48
CA LYS A 221 -6.12 -28.02 -25.46
C LYS A 221 -5.52 -28.30 -26.84
N PRO A 222 -6.28 -28.88 -27.79
CA PRO A 222 -5.74 -29.17 -29.13
C PRO A 222 -5.32 -27.85 -29.78
N SER A 223 -4.12 -27.86 -30.37
CA SER A 223 -3.65 -26.76 -31.22
C SER A 223 -4.64 -26.65 -32.39
N GLN A 224 -5.53 -25.68 -32.36
CA GLN A 224 -6.28 -25.29 -33.56
C GLN A 224 -5.27 -24.70 -34.52
N GLY A 225 -4.80 -25.54 -35.45
CA GLY A 225 -3.98 -25.14 -36.56
C GLY A 225 -4.74 -24.19 -37.45
N THR A 226 -4.07 -23.14 -37.83
CA THR A 226 -4.42 -22.20 -38.91
C THR A 226 -4.56 -22.89 -40.24
#